data_48beb3d03a513f8ac2d90bc451078d7e
#
_entry.id   48beb3d03a513f8ac2d90bc451078d7e
#
_cell.length_a   1.000
_cell.length_b   1.000
_cell.length_c   1.000
_cell.angle_alpha   90.00
_cell.angle_beta   90.00
_cell.angle_gamma   90.00
#
_symmetry.space_group_name_H-M   'P 1'
#
loop_
_entity.id
_entity.type
_entity.pdbx_description
1 polymer ?
#
loop_
_entity_poly.entity_id
_entity_poly.type
_entity_poly.pdbx_seq_one_letter_code
_entity_poly.pdbx_strand_id
1 'polypeptide(L)'
;MIAHWYVHWQNIDSSWSRLFDQHNEHRIALPRLIFFTDLGWFRGSWYFTLGCLFLIQLLHAMLLTKLICSALSCHAISRLMVGGIVVALMFSALQIRNLVWGLQVQFLGVFFIGTVALYFLLRSGTTSQTSHSVWKSPFLVGAFSCVAATFTMANGLLLWVVGMMFGIKNTWSVKRLLVFWTLASLVWVVYFADFQFDPALPRPWDTIHQLWPVVQYMAVYLGNPISPAWRECAIVLGLLGMISTLLLSLSFTFDRAHRIFNSHALRTLLAIVVFVLLTALITALGRIEFGVEQAMASRYATPALIFWIATCALLLSIRVKSRLILLGIRQIGAVITLSVIFSALTFQLKIPEIEQQFRLTRLAAAASLLSNVYDKSVLEHIHPRPPQIMSVVDTLREHRLSLFSMEIADLIGQSLEQSLSITPRDQCAGHIDQVTDLASDRNGFRLRGWAIDRTRDKPADQIIFVSEGLIRGVAFSGVERKDVEKHYPGIKRSGWFGYARVNPGVTVQAYALIHDNQSACLLNGRYRR
;
A
#
# COMPACT_ATOMS: atom_id res chain seq x y z
N MET A 1 -0.54 10.60 12.69
CA MET A 1 -2.00 10.38 12.86
C MET A 1 -2.31 9.07 13.56
N ILE A 2 -1.99 7.86 13.02
CA ILE A 2 -2.28 6.56 13.68
C ILE A 2 -1.58 6.45 15.04
N ALA A 3 -0.32 6.81 15.14
CA ALA A 3 0.42 6.79 16.41
C ALA A 3 -0.14 7.77 17.46
N HIS A 4 -0.52 8.97 17.05
CA HIS A 4 -1.19 9.92 17.94
C HIS A 4 -2.52 9.33 18.45
N TRP A 5 -3.28 8.70 17.56
CA TRP A 5 -4.54 8.05 17.92
C TRP A 5 -4.32 6.87 18.87
N TYR A 6 -3.24 6.09 18.67
CA TYR A 6 -2.81 5.01 19.57
C TYR A 6 -2.47 5.52 20.98
N VAL A 7 -1.66 6.57 21.07
CA VAL A 7 -1.28 7.18 22.36
C VAL A 7 -2.50 7.76 23.08
N HIS A 8 -3.40 8.42 22.35
CA HIS A 8 -4.64 8.93 22.90
C HIS A 8 -5.54 7.81 23.43
N TRP A 9 -5.64 6.70 22.69
CA TRP A 9 -6.37 5.52 23.12
C TRP A 9 -5.80 4.89 24.39
N GLN A 10 -4.48 4.83 24.53
CA GLN A 10 -3.84 4.30 25.74
C GLN A 10 -4.06 5.20 26.97
N ASN A 11 -4.01 6.52 26.81
CA ASN A 11 -3.94 7.46 27.92
C ASN A 11 -5.29 7.98 28.41
N ILE A 12 -6.30 8.08 27.54
CA ILE A 12 -7.55 8.78 27.85
C ILE A 12 -8.74 7.84 27.94
N ASP A 13 -8.82 6.88 27.03
CA ASP A 13 -9.97 5.99 26.97
C ASP A 13 -9.61 4.72 26.18
N SER A 14 -9.27 3.66 26.88
CA SER A 14 -8.95 2.34 26.31
C SER A 14 -10.17 1.58 25.77
N SER A 15 -11.26 2.27 25.46
CA SER A 15 -12.47 1.66 24.93
C SER A 15 -12.24 1.00 23.56
N TRP A 16 -12.53 -0.28 23.46
CA TRP A 16 -12.45 -1.05 22.21
C TRP A 16 -13.41 -0.53 21.12
N SER A 17 -14.48 0.21 21.51
CA SER A 17 -15.39 0.85 20.56
C SER A 17 -14.68 1.79 19.62
N ARG A 18 -13.63 2.47 20.06
CA ARG A 18 -12.83 3.40 19.26
C ARG A 18 -12.06 2.76 18.11
N LEU A 19 -11.87 1.44 18.12
CA LEU A 19 -11.34 0.74 16.93
C LEU A 19 -12.23 0.96 15.71
N PHE A 20 -13.53 1.15 15.93
CA PHE A 20 -14.53 1.35 14.91
C PHE A 20 -14.75 2.81 14.53
N ASP A 21 -14.04 3.77 15.15
CA ASP A 21 -14.11 5.18 14.78
C ASP A 21 -13.80 5.36 13.31
N GLN A 22 -14.45 6.35 12.71
CA GLN A 22 -14.23 6.68 11.30
C GLN A 22 -12.80 7.18 11.06
N HIS A 23 -12.20 6.77 9.96
CA HIS A 23 -10.92 7.23 9.44
C HIS A 23 -11.11 7.65 7.98
N ASN A 24 -11.17 8.95 7.72
CA ASN A 24 -11.67 9.49 6.46
C ASN A 24 -13.05 8.89 6.14
N GLU A 25 -13.24 8.30 4.97
CA GLU A 25 -14.50 7.65 4.55
C GLU A 25 -14.57 6.15 4.93
N HIS A 26 -13.72 5.69 5.85
CA HIS A 26 -13.60 4.26 6.16
C HIS A 26 -13.66 3.99 7.65
N ARG A 27 -14.14 2.80 8.03
CA ARG A 27 -13.95 2.21 9.36
C ARG A 27 -12.96 1.06 9.22
N ILE A 28 -11.74 1.25 9.75
CA ILE A 28 -10.59 0.37 9.53
C ILE A 28 -10.20 -0.41 10.79
N ALA A 29 -11.19 -1.01 11.46
CA ALA A 29 -10.96 -1.67 12.75
C ALA A 29 -9.90 -2.78 12.68
N LEU A 30 -9.95 -3.67 11.68
CA LEU A 30 -8.97 -4.74 11.52
C LEU A 30 -7.56 -4.23 11.21
N PRO A 31 -7.36 -3.31 10.24
CA PRO A 31 -6.06 -2.66 10.06
C PRO A 31 -5.53 -1.96 11.32
N ARG A 32 -6.39 -1.32 12.12
CA ARG A 32 -5.98 -0.69 13.38
C ARG A 32 -5.41 -1.69 14.38
N LEU A 33 -5.97 -2.89 14.49
CA LEU A 33 -5.39 -3.93 15.33
C LEU A 33 -3.96 -4.25 14.92
N ILE A 34 -3.69 -4.36 13.62
CA ILE A 34 -2.33 -4.58 13.10
C ILE A 34 -1.42 -3.39 13.45
N PHE A 35 -1.89 -2.16 13.23
CA PHE A 35 -1.12 -0.95 13.53
C PHE A 35 -0.84 -0.79 15.03
N PHE A 36 -1.80 -1.10 15.89
CA PHE A 36 -1.62 -1.02 17.34
C PHE A 36 -0.66 -2.08 17.86
N THR A 37 -0.68 -3.27 17.27
CA THR A 37 0.31 -4.31 17.56
C THR A 37 1.71 -3.84 17.16
N ASP A 38 1.86 -3.23 15.99
CA ASP A 38 3.15 -2.68 15.52
C ASP A 38 3.64 -1.54 16.44
N LEU A 39 2.76 -0.61 16.80
CA LEU A 39 3.09 0.50 17.69
C LEU A 39 3.44 0.02 19.11
N GLY A 40 2.65 -0.90 19.66
CA GLY A 40 2.82 -1.37 21.04
C GLY A 40 4.04 -2.28 21.24
N TRP A 41 4.27 -3.21 20.33
CA TRP A 41 5.33 -4.21 20.48
C TRP A 41 6.57 -3.93 19.64
N PHE A 42 6.42 -3.23 18.52
CA PHE A 42 7.51 -2.94 17.58
C PHE A 42 7.81 -1.44 17.46
N ARG A 43 7.26 -0.62 18.38
CA ARG A 43 7.45 0.84 18.45
C ARG A 43 7.15 1.58 17.14
N GLY A 44 6.27 1.03 16.29
CA GLY A 44 5.92 1.61 15.01
C GLY A 44 7.03 1.55 13.95
N SER A 45 7.87 0.51 14.02
CA SER A 45 8.93 0.26 13.04
C SER A 45 8.42 -0.17 11.67
N TRP A 46 7.14 -0.50 11.56
CA TRP A 46 6.46 -1.04 10.39
C TRP A 46 6.85 -2.47 9.97
N TYR A 47 7.82 -3.11 10.63
CA TYR A 47 8.24 -4.48 10.29
C TYR A 47 7.10 -5.48 10.44
N PHE A 48 6.37 -5.42 11.56
CA PHE A 48 5.22 -6.30 11.79
C PHE A 48 4.10 -6.05 10.77
N THR A 49 3.74 -4.78 10.56
CA THR A 49 2.70 -4.40 9.59
C THR A 49 3.06 -4.83 8.17
N LEU A 50 4.31 -4.63 7.73
CA LEU A 50 4.78 -5.10 6.42
C LEU A 50 4.78 -6.63 6.36
N GLY A 51 5.20 -7.33 7.41
CA GLY A 51 5.12 -8.79 7.49
C GLY A 51 3.69 -9.30 7.29
N CYS A 52 2.71 -8.70 7.98
CA CYS A 52 1.29 -8.99 7.78
C CYS A 52 0.83 -8.72 6.35
N LEU A 53 1.25 -7.59 5.77
CA LEU A 53 0.93 -7.21 4.41
C LEU A 53 1.44 -8.24 3.38
N PHE A 54 2.71 -8.65 3.49
CA PHE A 54 3.30 -9.67 2.61
C PHE A 54 2.62 -11.03 2.80
N LEU A 55 2.29 -11.41 4.02
CA LEU A 55 1.56 -12.66 4.31
C LEU A 55 0.16 -12.64 3.68
N ILE A 56 -0.59 -11.55 3.85
CA ILE A 56 -1.92 -11.37 3.23
C ILE A 56 -1.82 -11.50 1.71
N GLN A 57 -0.85 -10.84 1.09
CA GLN A 57 -0.64 -10.89 -0.35
C GLN A 57 -0.29 -12.30 -0.84
N LEU A 58 0.57 -13.01 -0.11
CA LEU A 58 0.95 -14.40 -0.41
C LEU A 58 -0.27 -15.34 -0.31
N LEU A 59 -1.03 -15.27 0.77
CA LEU A 59 -2.23 -16.06 0.96
C LEU A 59 -3.27 -15.78 -0.12
N HIS A 60 -3.39 -14.51 -0.55
CA HIS A 60 -4.27 -14.13 -1.65
C HIS A 60 -3.81 -14.74 -2.98
N ALA A 61 -2.52 -14.67 -3.31
CA ALA A 61 -1.96 -15.30 -4.51
C ALA A 61 -2.18 -16.83 -4.51
N MET A 62 -2.02 -17.48 -3.37
CA MET A 62 -2.29 -18.91 -3.22
C MET A 62 -3.78 -19.24 -3.43
N LEU A 63 -4.70 -18.45 -2.89
CA LEU A 63 -6.13 -18.64 -3.05
C LEU A 63 -6.57 -18.43 -4.51
N LEU A 64 -6.07 -17.38 -5.17
CA LEU A 64 -6.32 -17.13 -6.60
C LEU A 64 -5.78 -18.30 -7.46
N THR A 65 -4.56 -18.75 -7.20
CA THR A 65 -3.96 -19.92 -7.90
C THR A 65 -4.84 -21.15 -7.74
N LYS A 66 -5.33 -21.43 -6.53
CA LYS A 66 -6.26 -22.54 -6.25
C LYS A 66 -7.55 -22.43 -7.07
N LEU A 67 -8.15 -21.23 -7.11
CA LEU A 67 -9.37 -20.97 -7.88
C LEU A 67 -9.14 -21.16 -9.37
N ILE A 68 -8.07 -20.59 -9.91
CA ILE A 68 -7.73 -20.70 -11.35
C ILE A 68 -7.46 -22.15 -11.73
N CYS A 69 -6.65 -22.85 -10.95
CA CYS A 69 -6.33 -24.25 -11.22
C CYS A 69 -7.56 -25.16 -11.10
N SER A 70 -8.50 -24.84 -10.23
CA SER A 70 -9.78 -25.54 -10.16
C SER A 70 -10.67 -25.25 -11.37
N ALA A 71 -10.68 -24.01 -11.87
CA ALA A 71 -11.44 -23.62 -13.05
C ALA A 71 -10.88 -24.23 -14.35
N LEU A 72 -9.56 -24.27 -14.48
CA LEU A 72 -8.84 -24.79 -15.67
C LEU A 72 -8.53 -26.29 -15.61
N SER A 73 -8.81 -26.98 -14.48
CA SER A 73 -8.44 -28.38 -14.25
C SER A 73 -6.95 -28.65 -14.45
N CYS A 74 -6.10 -27.82 -13.84
CA CYS A 74 -4.64 -27.85 -14.02
C CYS A 74 -3.99 -29.13 -13.49
N HIS A 75 -3.06 -29.71 -14.27
CA HIS A 75 -2.11 -30.74 -13.83
C HIS A 75 -1.00 -30.12 -12.95
N ALA A 76 -0.15 -30.92 -12.34
CA ALA A 76 0.88 -30.48 -11.40
C ALA A 76 1.80 -29.39 -11.99
N ILE A 77 2.38 -29.61 -13.17
CA ILE A 77 3.25 -28.63 -13.85
C ILE A 77 2.50 -27.34 -14.16
N SER A 78 1.28 -27.45 -14.70
CA SER A 78 0.45 -26.26 -14.98
C SER A 78 0.10 -25.47 -13.71
N ARG A 79 -0.06 -26.14 -12.55
CA ARG A 79 -0.26 -25.47 -11.26
C ARG A 79 0.94 -24.64 -10.86
N LEU A 80 2.15 -25.16 -11.03
CA LEU A 80 3.38 -24.41 -10.74
C LEU A 80 3.52 -23.20 -11.67
N MET A 81 3.25 -23.36 -12.95
CA MET A 81 3.29 -22.24 -13.90
C MET A 81 2.24 -21.16 -13.59
N VAL A 82 0.99 -21.54 -13.36
CA VAL A 82 -0.08 -20.60 -12.96
C VAL A 82 0.27 -19.93 -11.64
N GLY A 83 0.73 -20.69 -10.65
CA GLY A 83 1.15 -20.15 -9.36
C GLY A 83 2.30 -19.16 -9.50
N GLY A 84 3.31 -19.48 -10.31
CA GLY A 84 4.43 -18.57 -10.58
C GLY A 84 3.98 -17.27 -11.24
N ILE A 85 3.10 -17.33 -12.24
CA ILE A 85 2.54 -16.13 -12.90
C ILE A 85 1.72 -15.28 -11.91
N VAL A 86 0.83 -15.91 -11.15
CA VAL A 86 -0.01 -15.20 -10.17
C VAL A 86 0.86 -14.53 -9.11
N VAL A 87 1.85 -15.23 -8.55
CA VAL A 87 2.79 -14.65 -7.56
C VAL A 87 3.59 -13.52 -8.20
N ALA A 88 4.14 -13.71 -9.40
CA ALA A 88 4.91 -12.67 -10.10
C ALA A 88 4.08 -11.39 -10.33
N LEU A 89 2.81 -11.52 -10.71
CA LEU A 89 1.91 -10.37 -10.88
C LEU A 89 1.51 -9.74 -9.54
N MET A 90 1.16 -10.56 -8.55
CA MET A 90 0.74 -10.09 -7.22
C MET A 90 1.87 -9.46 -6.40
N PHE A 91 3.14 -9.72 -6.74
CA PHE A 91 4.32 -9.10 -6.14
C PHE A 91 5.11 -8.23 -7.13
N SER A 92 4.49 -7.87 -8.26
CA SER A 92 5.15 -7.02 -9.26
C SER A 92 5.37 -5.59 -8.77
N ALA A 93 6.37 -4.94 -9.35
CA ALA A 93 6.68 -3.53 -9.08
C ALA A 93 5.53 -2.57 -9.40
N LEU A 94 4.57 -2.95 -10.24
CA LEU A 94 3.38 -2.14 -10.53
C LEU A 94 2.68 -1.64 -9.28
N GLN A 95 2.75 -2.40 -8.20
CA GLN A 95 2.16 -2.06 -6.91
C GLN A 95 3.20 -1.81 -5.81
N ILE A 96 4.41 -1.38 -6.17
CA ILE A 96 5.51 -1.19 -5.20
C ILE A 96 5.11 -0.32 -4.01
N ARG A 97 4.35 0.76 -4.24
CA ARG A 97 3.87 1.64 -3.15
C ARG A 97 2.90 0.91 -2.21
N ASN A 98 2.13 -0.07 -2.70
CA ASN A 98 1.26 -0.88 -1.84
C ASN A 98 2.08 -1.85 -0.99
N LEU A 99 3.21 -2.34 -1.49
CA LEU A 99 4.06 -3.31 -0.81
C LEU A 99 5.04 -2.69 0.19
N VAL A 100 5.43 -1.41 0.00
CA VAL A 100 6.42 -0.74 0.87
C VAL A 100 5.82 0.27 1.85
N TRP A 101 4.51 0.44 1.86
CA TRP A 101 3.82 1.35 2.75
C TRP A 101 2.80 0.58 3.62
N GLY A 102 3.10 0.40 4.89
CA GLY A 102 2.30 -0.42 5.82
C GLY A 102 0.82 -0.03 5.88
N LEU A 103 0.46 1.26 5.69
CA LEU A 103 -0.94 1.70 5.66
C LEU A 103 -1.75 0.97 4.56
N GLN A 104 -1.09 0.45 3.54
CA GLN A 104 -1.75 -0.28 2.45
C GLN A 104 -2.28 -1.67 2.84
N VAL A 105 -1.99 -2.14 4.05
CA VAL A 105 -2.55 -3.40 4.56
C VAL A 105 -4.08 -3.43 4.47
N GLN A 106 -4.75 -2.29 4.62
CA GLN A 106 -6.20 -2.18 4.45
C GLN A 106 -6.64 -2.43 3.00
N PHE A 107 -5.88 -1.92 2.00
CA PHE A 107 -6.18 -2.11 0.59
C PHE A 107 -5.98 -3.57 0.15
N LEU A 108 -4.88 -4.20 0.56
CA LEU A 108 -4.65 -5.61 0.24
C LEU A 108 -5.60 -6.51 1.03
N GLY A 109 -5.83 -6.18 2.29
CA GLY A 109 -6.66 -6.94 3.21
C GLY A 109 -8.11 -7.08 2.73
N VAL A 110 -8.73 -5.98 2.28
CA VAL A 110 -10.14 -6.03 1.85
C VAL A 110 -10.35 -6.92 0.63
N PHE A 111 -9.42 -6.93 -0.34
CA PHE A 111 -9.52 -7.81 -1.50
C PHE A 111 -9.24 -9.28 -1.17
N PHE A 112 -8.27 -9.54 -0.29
CA PHE A 112 -8.03 -10.90 0.20
C PHE A 112 -9.24 -11.45 0.98
N ILE A 113 -9.69 -10.71 2.00
CA ILE A 113 -10.82 -11.12 2.83
C ILE A 113 -12.10 -11.23 1.97
N GLY A 114 -12.28 -10.30 1.01
CA GLY A 114 -13.37 -10.35 0.04
C GLY A 114 -13.33 -11.59 -0.83
N THR A 115 -12.16 -11.99 -1.32
CA THR A 115 -11.99 -13.24 -2.07
C THR A 115 -12.30 -14.46 -1.20
N VAL A 116 -11.89 -14.46 0.07
CA VAL A 116 -12.24 -15.51 1.05
C VAL A 116 -13.75 -15.55 1.27
N ALA A 117 -14.39 -14.39 1.47
CA ALA A 117 -15.83 -14.28 1.64
C ALA A 117 -16.58 -14.91 0.48
N LEU A 118 -16.28 -14.48 -0.75
CA LEU A 118 -16.91 -14.99 -1.96
C LEU A 118 -16.64 -16.49 -2.18
N TYR A 119 -15.42 -16.95 -1.89
CA TYR A 119 -15.07 -18.36 -1.94
C TYR A 119 -16.00 -19.20 -1.05
N PHE A 120 -16.19 -18.84 0.20
CA PHE A 120 -16.99 -19.61 1.15
C PHE A 120 -18.48 -19.43 0.95
N LEU A 121 -18.97 -18.24 0.65
CA LEU A 121 -20.38 -17.99 0.35
C LEU A 121 -20.87 -18.83 -0.84
N LEU A 122 -20.09 -18.86 -1.92
CA LEU A 122 -20.49 -19.57 -3.14
C LEU A 122 -20.30 -21.09 -3.04
N ARG A 123 -19.43 -21.55 -2.15
CA ARG A 123 -19.29 -22.98 -1.82
C ARG A 123 -20.47 -23.53 -1.03
N SER A 124 -21.14 -22.70 -0.25
CA SER A 124 -22.25 -23.11 0.62
C SER A 124 -23.48 -23.65 -0.11
N GLY A 125 -23.65 -23.30 -1.39
CA GLY A 125 -24.76 -23.76 -2.23
C GLY A 125 -24.58 -25.18 -2.81
N THR A 126 -23.37 -25.75 -2.77
CA THR A 126 -23.03 -27.02 -3.43
C THR A 126 -22.91 -28.22 -2.49
N THR A 127 -22.87 -27.98 -1.18
CA THR A 127 -22.77 -29.05 -0.18
C THR A 127 -24.15 -29.47 0.30
N SER A 128 -24.51 -30.73 0.06
CA SER A 128 -25.70 -31.36 0.67
C SER A 128 -25.61 -31.27 2.21
N GLN A 129 -26.76 -30.97 2.84
CA GLN A 129 -26.86 -30.65 4.27
C GLN A 129 -26.69 -31.91 5.16
N THR A 130 -25.50 -32.46 5.29
CA THR A 130 -25.24 -33.57 6.22
C THR A 130 -24.35 -33.20 7.41
N SER A 131 -23.92 -31.94 7.54
CA SER A 131 -23.16 -31.53 8.71
C SER A 131 -24.02 -30.86 9.76
N HIS A 132 -24.26 -31.54 10.86
CA HIS A 132 -25.01 -31.05 12.03
C HIS A 132 -24.33 -29.94 12.84
N SER A 133 -23.13 -29.51 12.48
CA SER A 133 -22.40 -28.43 13.17
C SER A 133 -22.56 -27.11 12.44
N VAL A 134 -23.31 -26.19 13.02
CA VAL A 134 -23.53 -24.81 12.52
C VAL A 134 -22.18 -24.07 12.32
N TRP A 135 -21.23 -24.29 13.21
CA TRP A 135 -19.89 -23.65 13.18
C TRP A 135 -19.00 -24.10 12.03
N LYS A 136 -19.27 -25.24 11.41
CA LYS A 136 -18.54 -25.75 10.23
C LYS A 136 -19.19 -25.32 8.90
N SER A 137 -20.21 -24.48 8.93
CA SER A 137 -20.91 -24.04 7.72
C SER A 137 -20.05 -23.06 6.91
N PRO A 138 -19.74 -23.35 5.63
CA PRO A 138 -19.06 -22.40 4.76
C PRO A 138 -19.77 -21.05 4.67
N PHE A 139 -21.09 -21.03 4.78
CA PHE A 139 -21.89 -19.81 4.77
C PHE A 139 -21.51 -18.85 5.91
N LEU A 140 -21.35 -19.36 7.14
CA LEU A 140 -20.96 -18.52 8.28
C LEU A 140 -19.56 -17.95 8.10
N VAL A 141 -18.61 -18.76 7.67
CA VAL A 141 -17.24 -18.27 7.38
C VAL A 141 -17.28 -17.15 6.32
N GLY A 142 -18.08 -17.33 5.27
CA GLY A 142 -18.28 -16.31 4.25
C GLY A 142 -18.91 -15.03 4.80
N ALA A 143 -19.98 -15.15 5.61
CA ALA A 143 -20.65 -14.00 6.22
C ALA A 143 -19.74 -13.24 7.20
N PHE A 144 -18.99 -13.95 8.07
CA PHE A 144 -17.98 -13.34 8.93
C PHE A 144 -16.88 -12.63 8.14
N SER A 145 -16.46 -13.22 7.02
CA SER A 145 -15.49 -12.56 6.13
C SER A 145 -16.05 -11.29 5.50
N CYS A 146 -17.36 -11.22 5.18
CA CYS A 146 -17.99 -9.98 4.74
C CYS A 146 -17.96 -8.90 5.83
N VAL A 147 -18.26 -9.26 7.10
CA VAL A 147 -18.11 -8.33 8.24
C VAL A 147 -16.67 -7.85 8.35
N ALA A 148 -15.71 -8.77 8.36
CA ALA A 148 -14.31 -8.46 8.46
C ALA A 148 -13.83 -7.52 7.33
N ALA A 149 -14.23 -7.78 6.08
CA ALA A 149 -13.92 -6.93 4.93
C ALA A 149 -14.54 -5.52 5.07
N THR A 150 -15.79 -5.42 5.56
CA THR A 150 -16.48 -4.15 5.80
C THR A 150 -15.70 -3.27 6.79
N PHE A 151 -15.17 -3.85 7.87
CA PHE A 151 -14.35 -3.16 8.86
C PHE A 151 -12.85 -3.17 8.56
N THR A 152 -12.47 -3.59 7.35
CA THR A 152 -11.13 -3.39 6.78
C THR A 152 -11.10 -2.17 5.88
N MET A 153 -12.12 -1.98 5.04
CA MET A 153 -12.27 -0.82 4.14
C MET A 153 -13.71 -0.72 3.61
N ALA A 154 -14.18 0.48 3.30
CA ALA A 154 -15.58 0.77 2.89
C ALA A 154 -16.09 -0.09 1.72
N ASN A 155 -15.24 -0.42 0.74
CA ASN A 155 -15.63 -1.28 -0.38
C ASN A 155 -15.99 -2.71 0.05
N GLY A 156 -15.64 -3.14 1.26
CA GLY A 156 -16.15 -4.38 1.86
C GLY A 156 -17.68 -4.45 1.95
N LEU A 157 -18.36 -3.29 2.03
CA LEU A 157 -19.83 -3.19 1.97
C LEU A 157 -20.41 -3.78 0.67
N LEU A 158 -19.68 -3.69 -0.44
CA LEU A 158 -20.11 -4.24 -1.72
C LEU A 158 -20.21 -5.77 -1.74
N LEU A 159 -19.47 -6.45 -0.84
CA LEU A 159 -19.55 -7.92 -0.74
C LEU A 159 -20.93 -8.42 -0.33
N TRP A 160 -21.68 -7.61 0.43
CA TRP A 160 -23.06 -7.94 0.78
C TRP A 160 -23.96 -7.90 -0.45
N VAL A 161 -23.77 -6.92 -1.33
CA VAL A 161 -24.50 -6.81 -2.60
C VAL A 161 -24.14 -7.97 -3.53
N VAL A 162 -22.83 -8.18 -3.77
CA VAL A 162 -22.36 -9.27 -4.65
C VAL A 162 -22.78 -10.63 -4.09
N GLY A 163 -22.60 -10.86 -2.78
CA GLY A 163 -23.02 -12.10 -2.11
C GLY A 163 -24.52 -12.38 -2.27
N MET A 164 -25.38 -11.35 -2.17
CA MET A 164 -26.82 -11.48 -2.37
C MET A 164 -27.16 -11.83 -3.82
N MET A 165 -26.60 -11.10 -4.80
CA MET A 165 -26.81 -11.36 -6.24
C MET A 165 -26.46 -12.81 -6.61
N PHE A 166 -25.29 -13.27 -6.18
CA PHE A 166 -24.85 -14.63 -6.46
C PHE A 166 -25.58 -15.67 -5.60
N GLY A 167 -26.00 -15.34 -4.38
CA GLY A 167 -26.79 -16.21 -3.52
C GLY A 167 -28.16 -16.52 -4.12
N ILE A 168 -28.85 -15.53 -4.66
CA ILE A 168 -30.13 -15.70 -5.39
C ILE A 168 -29.91 -16.63 -6.59
N LYS A 169 -28.90 -16.37 -7.41
CA LYS A 169 -28.59 -17.16 -8.59
C LYS A 169 -28.15 -18.60 -8.26
N ASN A 170 -27.45 -18.80 -7.14
CA ASN A 170 -27.03 -20.10 -6.63
C ASN A 170 -28.14 -20.84 -5.85
N THR A 171 -29.38 -20.38 -5.94
CA THR A 171 -30.56 -21.02 -5.33
C THR A 171 -30.41 -21.23 -3.80
N TRP A 172 -29.88 -20.21 -3.09
CA TRP A 172 -29.92 -20.25 -1.64
C TRP A 172 -31.35 -20.32 -1.14
N SER A 173 -31.59 -21.09 -0.06
CA SER A 173 -32.88 -21.11 0.56
C SER A 173 -33.31 -19.72 1.04
N VAL A 174 -34.60 -19.45 1.04
CA VAL A 174 -35.17 -18.17 1.52
C VAL A 174 -34.66 -17.83 2.92
N LYS A 175 -34.55 -18.83 3.80
CA LYS A 175 -33.98 -18.64 5.15
C LYS A 175 -32.54 -18.11 5.12
N ARG A 176 -31.66 -18.64 4.24
CA ARG A 176 -30.30 -18.14 4.10
C ARG A 176 -30.26 -16.73 3.53
N LEU A 177 -31.09 -16.41 2.55
CA LEU A 177 -31.18 -15.07 1.97
C LEU A 177 -31.64 -14.06 3.04
N LEU A 178 -32.66 -14.41 3.84
CA LEU A 178 -33.14 -13.56 4.93
C LEU A 178 -32.03 -13.33 5.99
N VAL A 179 -31.36 -14.39 6.44
CA VAL A 179 -30.27 -14.27 7.41
C VAL A 179 -29.15 -13.38 6.86
N PHE A 180 -28.73 -13.58 5.60
CA PHE A 180 -27.68 -12.78 4.98
C PHE A 180 -28.09 -11.32 4.82
N TRP A 181 -29.33 -11.06 4.41
CA TRP A 181 -29.89 -9.71 4.28
C TRP A 181 -29.98 -8.99 5.63
N THR A 182 -30.46 -9.70 6.68
CA THR A 182 -30.56 -9.13 8.04
C THR A 182 -29.17 -8.77 8.58
N LEU A 183 -28.18 -9.65 8.41
CA LEU A 183 -26.78 -9.36 8.78
C LEU A 183 -26.22 -8.19 7.99
N ALA A 184 -26.48 -8.13 6.69
CA ALA A 184 -26.07 -7.02 5.84
C ALA A 184 -26.65 -5.70 6.36
N SER A 185 -27.97 -5.66 6.59
CA SER A 185 -28.67 -4.46 7.09
C SER A 185 -28.12 -4.02 8.44
N LEU A 186 -27.89 -4.94 9.37
CA LEU A 186 -27.30 -4.64 10.67
C LEU A 186 -25.90 -4.04 10.53
N VAL A 187 -25.05 -4.67 9.72
CA VAL A 187 -23.67 -4.18 9.47
C VAL A 187 -23.67 -2.81 8.81
N TRP A 188 -24.58 -2.57 7.86
CA TRP A 188 -24.72 -1.26 7.21
C TRP A 188 -25.16 -0.19 8.22
N VAL A 189 -26.16 -0.48 9.06
CA VAL A 189 -26.61 0.45 10.11
C VAL A 189 -25.45 0.80 11.06
N VAL A 190 -24.73 -0.22 11.55
CA VAL A 190 -23.57 -0.01 12.43
C VAL A 190 -22.45 0.76 11.72
N TYR A 191 -22.21 0.46 10.43
CA TYR A 191 -21.17 1.14 9.66
C TYR A 191 -21.46 2.62 9.45
N PHE A 192 -22.71 2.99 9.15
CA PHE A 192 -23.14 4.37 8.91
C PHE A 192 -23.62 5.09 10.17
N ALA A 193 -23.63 4.45 11.33
CA ALA A 193 -23.88 5.13 12.61
C ALA A 193 -22.82 6.24 12.79
N ASP A 194 -23.25 7.46 13.04
CA ASP A 194 -22.40 8.65 13.22
C ASP A 194 -21.40 8.90 12.07
N PHE A 195 -21.72 8.42 10.85
CA PHE A 195 -20.85 8.59 9.69
C PHE A 195 -20.91 10.03 9.17
N GLN A 196 -19.75 10.65 9.03
CA GLN A 196 -19.59 12.00 8.51
C GLN A 196 -18.85 11.98 7.18
N PHE A 197 -19.44 12.61 6.15
CA PHE A 197 -18.72 12.86 4.91
C PHE A 197 -17.71 13.99 5.12
N ASP A 198 -16.50 13.84 4.57
CA ASP A 198 -15.53 14.93 4.55
C ASP A 198 -16.10 16.08 3.70
N PRO A 199 -16.35 17.27 4.28
CA PRO A 199 -16.92 18.39 3.55
C PRO A 199 -16.01 18.91 2.43
N ALA A 200 -14.72 18.53 2.44
CA ALA A 200 -13.78 18.89 1.39
C ALA A 200 -13.81 17.93 0.18
N LEU A 201 -14.63 16.85 0.25
CA LEU A 201 -14.75 15.87 -0.83
C LEU A 201 -16.18 15.88 -1.41
N PRO A 202 -16.32 15.67 -2.73
CA PRO A 202 -17.62 15.54 -3.35
C PRO A 202 -18.34 14.31 -2.83
N ARG A 203 -19.63 14.41 -2.67
CA ARG A 203 -20.45 13.26 -2.33
C ARG A 203 -20.68 12.41 -3.59
N PRO A 204 -20.75 11.09 -3.48
CA PRO A 204 -20.94 10.22 -4.65
C PRO A 204 -22.13 10.57 -5.53
N TRP A 205 -23.21 11.14 -4.97
CA TRP A 205 -24.39 11.56 -5.75
C TRP A 205 -24.20 12.89 -6.48
N ASP A 206 -23.26 13.74 -6.08
CA ASP A 206 -22.95 15.00 -6.76
C ASP A 206 -22.24 14.75 -8.10
N THR A 207 -21.56 13.60 -8.21
CA THR A 207 -20.75 13.21 -9.37
C THR A 207 -21.48 12.26 -10.33
N ILE A 208 -22.66 11.74 -9.96
CA ILE A 208 -23.41 10.77 -10.79
C ILE A 208 -23.82 11.34 -12.15
N HIS A 209 -23.94 12.67 -12.27
CA HIS A 209 -24.25 13.34 -13.53
C HIS A 209 -23.08 13.38 -14.53
N GLN A 210 -21.87 13.08 -14.06
CA GLN A 210 -20.65 13.05 -14.87
C GLN A 210 -20.40 11.65 -15.44
N LEU A 211 -21.38 11.07 -16.15
CA LEU A 211 -21.34 9.68 -16.61
C LEU A 211 -20.07 9.35 -17.40
N TRP A 212 -19.70 10.20 -18.36
CA TRP A 212 -18.55 9.94 -19.22
C TRP A 212 -17.20 9.99 -18.44
N PRO A 213 -16.90 11.03 -17.64
CA PRO A 213 -15.74 11.02 -16.76
C PRO A 213 -15.68 9.83 -15.81
N VAL A 214 -16.81 9.40 -15.23
CA VAL A 214 -16.87 8.20 -14.36
C VAL A 214 -16.48 6.95 -15.13
N VAL A 215 -17.02 6.75 -16.35
CA VAL A 215 -16.67 5.62 -17.22
C VAL A 215 -15.20 5.66 -17.58
N GLN A 216 -14.64 6.81 -17.92
CA GLN A 216 -13.21 6.97 -18.21
C GLN A 216 -12.35 6.63 -16.97
N TYR A 217 -12.74 7.13 -15.79
CA TYR A 217 -12.03 6.81 -14.56
C TYR A 217 -12.01 5.30 -14.28
N MET A 218 -13.17 4.64 -14.40
CA MET A 218 -13.28 3.19 -14.25
C MET A 218 -12.40 2.43 -15.28
N ALA A 219 -12.40 2.89 -16.52
CA ALA A 219 -11.57 2.29 -17.58
C ALA A 219 -10.08 2.43 -17.25
N VAL A 220 -9.62 3.62 -16.86
CA VAL A 220 -8.22 3.84 -16.45
C VAL A 220 -7.87 3.04 -15.19
N TYR A 221 -8.78 2.94 -14.22
CA TYR A 221 -8.60 2.13 -13.02
C TYR A 221 -8.35 0.66 -13.35
N LEU A 222 -9.18 0.07 -14.21
CA LEU A 222 -9.03 -1.31 -14.62
C LEU A 222 -7.84 -1.51 -15.56
N GLY A 223 -7.52 -0.52 -16.40
CA GLY A 223 -6.36 -0.54 -17.29
C GLY A 223 -5.03 -0.19 -16.60
N ASN A 224 -5.05 0.16 -15.31
CA ASN A 224 -3.87 0.55 -14.54
C ASN A 224 -2.63 -0.35 -14.74
N PRO A 225 -2.74 -1.69 -14.79
CA PRO A 225 -1.57 -2.57 -14.93
C PRO A 225 -0.74 -2.36 -16.21
N ILE A 226 -1.30 -1.81 -17.29
CA ILE A 226 -0.53 -1.53 -18.51
C ILE A 226 -0.16 -0.05 -18.67
N SER A 227 -0.69 0.84 -17.83
CA SER A 227 -0.45 2.28 -17.93
C SER A 227 1.02 2.69 -17.84
N PRO A 228 1.92 2.00 -17.11
CA PRO A 228 3.33 2.33 -17.09
C PRO A 228 4.07 2.10 -18.41
N ALA A 229 3.60 1.16 -19.23
CA ALA A 229 4.16 0.87 -20.55
C ALA A 229 3.41 1.62 -21.66
N TRP A 230 2.07 1.67 -21.55
CA TRP A 230 1.18 2.21 -22.59
C TRP A 230 0.00 2.96 -21.97
N ARG A 231 0.21 4.21 -21.61
CA ARG A 231 -0.79 5.03 -20.91
C ARG A 231 -2.13 5.12 -21.66
N GLU A 232 -2.09 5.37 -22.95
CA GLU A 232 -3.30 5.55 -23.78
C GLU A 232 -4.05 4.25 -24.01
N CYS A 233 -3.33 3.13 -24.03
CA CYS A 233 -3.95 1.81 -24.11
C CYS A 233 -4.67 1.38 -22.82
N ALA A 234 -4.38 2.03 -21.70
CA ALA A 234 -5.04 1.70 -20.41
C ALA A 234 -6.56 1.90 -20.48
N ILE A 235 -7.02 2.98 -21.12
CA ILE A 235 -8.47 3.22 -21.33
C ILE A 235 -9.09 2.10 -22.15
N VAL A 236 -8.44 1.73 -23.27
CA VAL A 236 -8.95 0.69 -24.17
C VAL A 236 -9.03 -0.66 -23.46
N LEU A 237 -7.97 -1.03 -22.75
CA LEU A 237 -7.95 -2.27 -21.96
C LEU A 237 -9.05 -2.27 -20.90
N GLY A 238 -9.21 -1.17 -20.16
CA GLY A 238 -10.24 -1.07 -19.14
C GLY A 238 -11.65 -1.16 -19.71
N LEU A 239 -11.94 -0.51 -20.83
CA LEU A 239 -13.23 -0.65 -21.53
C LEU A 239 -13.49 -2.09 -21.96
N LEU A 240 -12.48 -2.77 -22.52
CA LEU A 240 -12.57 -4.20 -22.85
C LEU A 240 -12.86 -5.05 -21.60
N GLY A 241 -12.26 -4.72 -20.48
CA GLY A 241 -12.54 -5.34 -19.19
C GLY A 241 -13.99 -5.14 -18.74
N MET A 242 -14.51 -3.93 -18.83
CA MET A 242 -15.91 -3.61 -18.47
C MET A 242 -16.89 -4.37 -19.38
N ILE A 243 -16.66 -4.35 -20.68
CA ILE A 243 -17.48 -5.09 -21.66
C ILE A 243 -17.42 -6.59 -21.39
N SER A 244 -16.21 -7.14 -21.17
CA SER A 244 -16.04 -8.55 -20.84
C SER A 244 -16.81 -8.93 -19.57
N THR A 245 -16.76 -8.10 -18.52
CA THR A 245 -17.49 -8.33 -17.26
C THR A 245 -19.00 -8.30 -17.50
N LEU A 246 -19.49 -7.36 -18.29
CA LEU A 246 -20.91 -7.28 -18.64
C LEU A 246 -21.37 -8.56 -19.39
N LEU A 247 -20.64 -8.96 -20.43
CA LEU A 247 -20.97 -10.15 -21.20
C LEU A 247 -20.91 -11.44 -20.36
N LEU A 248 -19.91 -11.58 -19.49
CA LEU A 248 -19.79 -12.69 -18.55
C LEU A 248 -20.94 -12.72 -17.55
N SER A 249 -21.33 -11.56 -17.01
CA SER A 249 -22.43 -11.43 -16.04
C SER A 249 -23.77 -11.71 -16.70
N LEU A 250 -24.01 -11.24 -17.93
CA LEU A 250 -25.19 -11.58 -18.71
C LEU A 250 -25.24 -13.09 -19.01
N SER A 251 -24.11 -13.66 -19.46
CA SER A 251 -24.01 -15.10 -19.70
C SER A 251 -24.32 -15.90 -18.43
N PHE A 252 -23.83 -15.48 -17.27
CA PHE A 252 -24.15 -16.12 -15.99
C PHE A 252 -25.64 -15.98 -15.64
N THR A 253 -26.24 -14.81 -15.88
CA THR A 253 -27.64 -14.55 -15.57
C THR A 253 -28.58 -15.42 -16.41
N PHE A 254 -28.26 -15.60 -17.71
CA PHE A 254 -29.06 -16.42 -18.64
C PHE A 254 -28.69 -17.89 -18.64
N ASP A 255 -27.60 -18.30 -17.99
CA ASP A 255 -27.19 -19.71 -17.87
C ASP A 255 -28.06 -20.47 -16.86
N ARG A 256 -29.33 -20.73 -17.26
CA ARG A 256 -30.30 -21.44 -16.41
C ARG A 256 -29.88 -22.87 -16.06
N ALA A 257 -29.16 -23.53 -16.93
CA ALA A 257 -28.71 -24.91 -16.78
C ALA A 257 -27.31 -25.04 -16.16
N HIS A 258 -26.71 -23.94 -15.72
CA HIS A 258 -25.34 -23.89 -15.20
C HIS A 258 -24.29 -24.57 -16.11
N ARG A 259 -24.48 -24.47 -17.42
CA ARG A 259 -23.61 -25.15 -18.41
C ARG A 259 -22.25 -24.46 -18.55
N ILE A 260 -22.21 -23.12 -18.44
CA ILE A 260 -21.02 -22.31 -18.57
C ILE A 260 -20.34 -22.16 -17.21
N PHE A 261 -21.11 -21.76 -16.20
CA PHE A 261 -20.63 -21.54 -14.82
C PHE A 261 -20.94 -22.75 -13.92
N ASN A 262 -20.54 -23.95 -14.34
CA ASN A 262 -20.83 -25.20 -13.67
C ASN A 262 -20.01 -25.43 -12.40
N SER A 263 -18.86 -24.80 -12.27
CA SER A 263 -17.99 -24.97 -11.10
C SER A 263 -18.11 -23.82 -10.11
N HIS A 264 -17.91 -24.13 -8.84
CA HIS A 264 -17.78 -23.15 -7.76
C HIS A 264 -16.67 -22.14 -8.07
N ALA A 265 -15.52 -22.58 -8.60
CA ALA A 265 -14.39 -21.73 -8.92
C ALA A 265 -14.74 -20.66 -9.98
N LEU A 266 -15.43 -21.02 -11.05
CA LEU A 266 -15.85 -20.08 -12.09
C LEU A 266 -16.78 -19.00 -11.53
N ARG A 267 -17.75 -19.40 -10.70
CA ARG A 267 -18.67 -18.46 -10.04
C ARG A 267 -17.93 -17.52 -9.10
N THR A 268 -16.98 -18.03 -8.33
CA THR A 268 -16.16 -17.21 -7.43
C THR A 268 -15.30 -16.22 -8.20
N LEU A 269 -14.64 -16.65 -9.27
CA LEU A 269 -13.84 -15.75 -10.13
C LEU A 269 -14.71 -14.63 -10.73
N LEU A 270 -15.92 -14.95 -11.21
CA LEU A 270 -16.85 -13.93 -11.73
C LEU A 270 -17.28 -12.96 -10.61
N ALA A 271 -17.59 -13.47 -9.41
CA ALA A 271 -17.95 -12.63 -8.28
C ALA A 271 -16.81 -11.68 -7.86
N ILE A 272 -15.55 -12.13 -7.94
CA ILE A 272 -14.36 -11.28 -7.72
C ILE A 272 -14.29 -10.17 -8.77
N VAL A 273 -14.48 -10.50 -10.06
CA VAL A 273 -14.48 -9.52 -11.16
C VAL A 273 -15.57 -8.48 -10.96
N VAL A 274 -16.79 -8.89 -10.59
CA VAL A 274 -17.91 -7.98 -10.30
C VAL A 274 -17.61 -7.11 -9.07
N PHE A 275 -17.05 -7.69 -8.01
CA PHE A 275 -16.66 -6.95 -6.81
C PHE A 275 -15.63 -5.85 -7.11
N VAL A 276 -14.61 -6.16 -7.93
CA VAL A 276 -13.61 -5.15 -8.32
C VAL A 276 -14.22 -4.10 -9.24
N LEU A 277 -15.09 -4.47 -10.18
CA LEU A 277 -15.79 -3.51 -11.04
C LEU A 277 -16.65 -2.52 -10.22
N LEU A 278 -17.42 -3.03 -9.25
CA LEU A 278 -18.20 -2.18 -8.35
C LEU A 278 -17.29 -1.31 -7.46
N THR A 279 -16.14 -1.83 -7.03
CA THR A 279 -15.13 -1.03 -6.32
C THR A 279 -14.59 0.10 -7.21
N ALA A 280 -14.31 -0.17 -8.48
CA ALA A 280 -13.89 0.86 -9.43
C ALA A 280 -14.96 1.94 -9.60
N LEU A 281 -16.25 1.55 -9.66
CA LEU A 281 -17.37 2.48 -9.75
C LEU A 281 -17.46 3.40 -8.53
N ILE A 282 -17.50 2.85 -7.31
CA ILE A 282 -17.60 3.70 -6.11
C ILE A 282 -16.35 4.57 -5.93
N THR A 283 -15.18 4.06 -6.35
CA THR A 283 -13.94 4.86 -6.35
C THR A 283 -14.02 6.01 -7.35
N ALA A 284 -14.53 5.75 -8.56
CA ALA A 284 -14.73 6.80 -9.56
C ALA A 284 -15.68 7.89 -9.05
N LEU A 285 -16.84 7.50 -8.49
CA LEU A 285 -17.81 8.45 -7.93
C LEU A 285 -17.24 9.30 -6.80
N GLY A 286 -16.35 8.77 -5.97
CA GLY A 286 -15.74 9.51 -4.86
C GLY A 286 -14.45 10.25 -5.21
N ARG A 287 -13.88 10.06 -6.41
CA ARG A 287 -12.53 10.57 -6.73
C ARG A 287 -12.39 11.27 -8.09
N ILE A 288 -13.45 11.35 -8.87
CA ILE A 288 -13.39 11.92 -10.23
C ILE A 288 -12.95 13.39 -10.27
N GLU A 289 -13.25 14.17 -9.23
CA GLU A 289 -12.83 15.57 -9.12
C GLU A 289 -11.31 15.75 -9.02
N PHE A 290 -10.58 14.72 -8.60
CA PHE A 290 -9.12 14.74 -8.63
C PHE A 290 -8.55 14.44 -10.03
N GLY A 291 -9.42 14.29 -11.03
CA GLY A 291 -9.08 13.98 -12.41
C GLY A 291 -8.94 12.47 -12.68
N VAL A 292 -9.17 12.10 -13.94
CA VAL A 292 -9.12 10.71 -14.42
C VAL A 292 -7.73 10.08 -14.21
N GLU A 293 -6.67 10.89 -14.25
CA GLU A 293 -5.30 10.43 -14.08
C GLU A 293 -5.01 9.85 -12.71
N GLN A 294 -5.77 10.26 -11.68
CA GLN A 294 -5.65 9.70 -10.35
C GLN A 294 -5.93 8.19 -10.33
N ALA A 295 -6.73 7.68 -11.28
CA ALA A 295 -7.00 6.25 -11.43
C ALA A 295 -5.74 5.42 -11.77
N MET A 296 -4.65 6.06 -12.24
CA MET A 296 -3.35 5.42 -12.44
C MET A 296 -2.52 5.29 -11.16
N ALA A 297 -2.99 5.79 -10.02
CA ALA A 297 -2.26 5.66 -8.77
C ALA A 297 -1.97 4.19 -8.43
N SER A 298 -0.75 3.90 -7.97
CA SER A 298 -0.28 2.52 -7.72
C SER A 298 -1.12 1.74 -6.70
N ARG A 299 -1.88 2.44 -5.82
CA ARG A 299 -2.82 1.79 -4.90
C ARG A 299 -3.95 1.04 -5.62
N TYR A 300 -4.28 1.43 -6.84
CA TYR A 300 -5.30 0.77 -7.66
C TYR A 300 -4.74 -0.37 -8.52
N ALA A 301 -3.41 -0.54 -8.56
CA ALA A 301 -2.80 -1.64 -9.29
C ALA A 301 -3.20 -3.01 -8.73
N THR A 302 -3.27 -3.16 -7.39
CA THR A 302 -3.66 -4.43 -6.76
C THR A 302 -5.04 -4.93 -7.21
N PRO A 303 -6.15 -4.17 -7.05
CA PRO A 303 -7.46 -4.63 -7.52
C PRO A 303 -7.52 -4.82 -9.04
N ALA A 304 -6.85 -3.98 -9.82
CA ALA A 304 -6.82 -4.13 -11.27
C ALA A 304 -6.07 -5.41 -11.71
N LEU A 305 -4.98 -5.78 -11.02
CA LEU A 305 -4.30 -7.07 -11.25
C LEU A 305 -5.20 -8.25 -10.90
N ILE A 306 -5.88 -8.21 -9.75
CA ILE A 306 -6.84 -9.25 -9.33
C ILE A 306 -7.96 -9.38 -10.37
N PHE A 307 -8.49 -8.25 -10.86
CA PHE A 307 -9.50 -8.22 -11.89
C PHE A 307 -9.03 -8.96 -13.16
N TRP A 308 -7.83 -8.63 -13.66
CA TRP A 308 -7.31 -9.24 -14.88
C TRP A 308 -6.91 -10.70 -14.70
N ILE A 309 -6.32 -11.06 -13.57
CA ILE A 309 -6.01 -12.46 -13.22
C ILE A 309 -7.30 -13.30 -13.27
N ALA A 310 -8.38 -12.81 -12.65
CA ALA A 310 -9.66 -13.52 -12.63
C ALA A 310 -10.36 -13.52 -13.99
N THR A 311 -10.36 -12.38 -14.71
CA THR A 311 -10.98 -12.26 -16.04
C THR A 311 -10.29 -13.15 -17.06
N CYS A 312 -8.95 -13.16 -17.13
CA CYS A 312 -8.20 -14.04 -18.03
C CYS A 312 -8.47 -15.52 -17.72
N ALA A 313 -8.50 -15.89 -16.43
CA ALA A 313 -8.84 -17.24 -16.03
C ALA A 313 -10.25 -17.65 -16.48
N LEU A 314 -11.24 -16.75 -16.36
CA LEU A 314 -12.59 -16.97 -16.86
C LEU A 314 -12.61 -17.15 -18.38
N LEU A 315 -12.00 -16.24 -19.14
CA LEU A 315 -11.94 -16.31 -20.60
C LEU A 315 -11.29 -17.60 -21.10
N LEU A 316 -10.22 -18.05 -20.45
CA LEU A 316 -9.54 -19.31 -20.76
C LEU A 316 -10.35 -20.56 -20.37
N SER A 317 -11.24 -20.44 -19.39
CA SER A 317 -12.05 -21.56 -18.87
C SER A 317 -13.36 -21.77 -19.61
N ILE A 318 -13.88 -20.74 -20.30
CA ILE A 318 -15.17 -20.80 -20.99
C ILE A 318 -15.12 -21.82 -22.10
N ARG A 319 -16.17 -22.64 -22.18
CA ARG A 319 -16.40 -23.61 -23.25
C ARG A 319 -17.56 -23.14 -24.11
N VAL A 320 -17.28 -22.73 -25.33
CA VAL A 320 -18.28 -22.33 -26.35
C VAL A 320 -18.35 -23.41 -27.43
N LYS A 321 -19.55 -23.67 -27.99
CA LYS A 321 -19.74 -24.67 -29.03
C LYS A 321 -18.98 -24.33 -30.32
N SER A 322 -18.91 -23.06 -30.69
CA SER A 322 -18.19 -22.61 -31.87
C SER A 322 -16.68 -22.62 -31.63
N ARG A 323 -15.94 -23.42 -32.37
CA ARG A 323 -14.48 -23.52 -32.29
C ARG A 323 -13.78 -22.21 -32.61
N LEU A 324 -14.29 -21.45 -33.59
CA LEU A 324 -13.73 -20.16 -34.01
C LEU A 324 -13.89 -19.10 -32.90
N ILE A 325 -15.08 -19.00 -32.28
CA ILE A 325 -15.34 -18.07 -31.17
C ILE A 325 -14.45 -18.43 -29.97
N LEU A 326 -14.33 -19.72 -29.66
CA LEU A 326 -13.47 -20.20 -28.58
C LEU A 326 -12.00 -19.84 -28.79
N LEU A 327 -11.48 -20.02 -30.00
CA LEU A 327 -10.12 -19.63 -30.36
C LEU A 327 -9.92 -18.13 -30.22
N GLY A 328 -10.86 -17.31 -30.73
CA GLY A 328 -10.81 -15.85 -30.59
C GLY A 328 -10.77 -15.39 -29.11
N ILE A 329 -11.65 -15.93 -28.27
CA ILE A 329 -11.68 -15.61 -26.83
C ILE A 329 -10.35 -15.97 -26.15
N ARG A 330 -9.80 -17.15 -26.45
CA ARG A 330 -8.51 -17.60 -25.89
C ARG A 330 -7.35 -16.74 -26.36
N GLN A 331 -7.33 -16.34 -27.63
CA GLN A 331 -6.30 -15.43 -28.17
C GLN A 331 -6.38 -14.07 -27.49
N ILE A 332 -7.57 -13.49 -27.33
CA ILE A 332 -7.75 -12.22 -26.59
C ILE A 332 -7.24 -12.35 -25.14
N GLY A 333 -7.65 -13.41 -24.43
CA GLY A 333 -7.18 -13.64 -23.06
C GLY A 333 -5.66 -13.81 -22.97
N ALA A 334 -5.05 -14.52 -23.93
CA ALA A 334 -3.60 -14.67 -23.99
C ALA A 334 -2.88 -13.33 -24.27
N VAL A 335 -3.36 -12.55 -25.24
CA VAL A 335 -2.79 -11.23 -25.56
C VAL A 335 -2.85 -10.30 -24.36
N ILE A 336 -4.00 -10.23 -23.67
CA ILE A 336 -4.15 -9.41 -22.47
C ILE A 336 -3.16 -9.87 -21.38
N THR A 337 -3.09 -11.17 -21.11
CA THR A 337 -2.17 -11.74 -20.12
C THR A 337 -0.71 -11.37 -20.44
N LEU A 338 -0.29 -11.55 -21.68
CA LEU A 338 1.06 -11.21 -22.14
C LEU A 338 1.34 -9.71 -22.04
N SER A 339 0.37 -8.85 -22.38
CA SER A 339 0.49 -7.40 -22.26
C SER A 339 0.68 -6.95 -20.80
N VAL A 340 -0.08 -7.53 -19.86
CA VAL A 340 0.07 -7.24 -18.42
C VAL A 340 1.42 -7.73 -17.88
N ILE A 341 1.85 -8.94 -18.28
CA ILE A 341 3.17 -9.48 -17.91
C ILE A 341 4.28 -8.58 -18.46
N PHE A 342 4.19 -8.20 -19.73
CA PHE A 342 5.18 -7.32 -20.36
C PHE A 342 5.27 -5.96 -19.66
N SER A 343 4.12 -5.34 -19.36
CA SER A 343 4.09 -4.09 -18.60
C SER A 343 4.71 -4.25 -17.20
N ALA A 344 4.42 -5.36 -16.52
CA ALA A 344 5.03 -5.64 -15.21
C ALA A 344 6.55 -5.79 -15.31
N LEU A 345 7.05 -6.50 -16.31
CA LEU A 345 8.49 -6.67 -16.54
C LEU A 345 9.19 -5.36 -16.90
N THR A 346 8.61 -4.55 -17.80
CA THR A 346 9.17 -3.23 -18.16
C THR A 346 9.21 -2.27 -16.99
N PHE A 347 8.19 -2.30 -16.13
CA PHE A 347 8.17 -1.49 -14.92
C PHE A 347 9.17 -1.98 -13.86
N GLN A 348 9.40 -3.30 -13.81
CA GLN A 348 10.40 -3.90 -12.92
C GLN A 348 11.81 -3.35 -13.17
N LEU A 349 12.15 -3.03 -14.43
CA LEU A 349 13.44 -2.44 -14.78
C LEU A 349 13.62 -1.02 -14.24
N LYS A 350 12.53 -0.31 -13.92
CA LYS A 350 12.55 1.04 -13.34
C LYS A 350 12.64 1.05 -11.81
N ILE A 351 12.59 -0.12 -11.16
CA ILE A 351 12.63 -0.19 -9.68
C ILE A 351 13.84 0.50 -9.08
N PRO A 352 15.09 0.33 -9.58
CA PRO A 352 16.24 0.95 -8.95
C PRO A 352 16.12 2.48 -8.87
N GLU A 353 15.59 3.13 -9.92
CA GLU A 353 15.38 4.58 -9.95
C GLU A 353 14.26 5.00 -8.97
N ILE A 354 13.15 4.27 -8.99
CA ILE A 354 11.99 4.54 -8.12
C ILE A 354 12.38 4.31 -6.65
N GLU A 355 13.10 3.24 -6.34
CA GLU A 355 13.61 2.94 -5.00
C GLU A 355 14.53 4.05 -4.50
N GLN A 356 15.49 4.47 -5.32
CA GLN A 356 16.43 5.51 -4.96
C GLN A 356 15.71 6.84 -4.66
N GLN A 357 14.83 7.30 -5.54
CA GLN A 357 14.06 8.52 -5.33
C GLN A 357 13.21 8.44 -4.06
N PHE A 358 12.50 7.33 -3.88
CA PHE A 358 11.62 7.12 -2.74
C PHE A 358 12.38 7.07 -1.40
N ARG A 359 13.54 6.39 -1.39
CA ARG A 359 14.43 6.31 -0.24
C ARG A 359 14.99 7.67 0.15
N LEU A 360 15.53 8.41 -0.82
CA LEU A 360 16.11 9.73 -0.57
C LEU A 360 15.06 10.71 -0.01
N THR A 361 13.84 10.72 -0.56
CA THR A 361 12.75 11.56 -0.06
C THR A 361 12.38 11.21 1.39
N ARG A 362 12.32 9.93 1.74
CA ARG A 362 12.03 9.49 3.11
C ARG A 362 13.16 9.80 4.08
N LEU A 363 14.41 9.63 3.68
CA LEU A 363 15.57 9.99 4.51
C LEU A 363 15.62 11.49 4.76
N ALA A 364 15.27 12.30 3.74
CA ALA A 364 15.16 13.75 3.90
C ALA A 364 14.10 14.13 4.94
N ALA A 365 12.91 13.55 4.81
CA ALA A 365 11.83 13.80 5.75
C ALA A 365 12.19 13.33 7.17
N ALA A 366 12.83 12.15 7.32
CA ALA A 366 13.29 11.66 8.61
C ALA A 366 14.31 12.62 9.24
N ALA A 367 15.32 13.07 8.49
CA ALA A 367 16.30 14.03 8.97
C ALA A 367 15.65 15.37 9.38
N SER A 368 14.69 15.86 8.58
CA SER A 368 13.93 17.09 8.88
C SER A 368 13.16 16.97 10.22
N LEU A 369 12.40 15.86 10.40
CA LEU A 369 11.61 15.63 11.60
C LEU A 369 12.46 15.38 12.85
N LEU A 370 13.53 14.57 12.74
CA LEU A 370 14.46 14.33 13.84
C LEU A 370 15.12 15.62 14.31
N SER A 371 15.58 16.46 13.36
CA SER A 371 16.22 17.76 13.65
C SER A 371 15.21 18.84 14.06
N ASN A 372 13.92 18.54 14.14
CA ASN A 372 12.82 19.48 14.41
C ASN A 372 12.84 20.69 13.46
N VAL A 373 13.11 20.46 12.18
CA VAL A 373 13.15 21.48 11.12
C VAL A 373 11.97 21.32 10.19
N TYR A 374 11.24 22.41 9.94
CA TYR A 374 10.09 22.39 9.04
C TYR A 374 10.51 22.70 7.59
N ASP A 375 10.72 21.66 6.79
CA ASP A 375 10.92 21.81 5.35
C ASP A 375 9.67 21.39 4.59
N LYS A 376 8.85 22.38 4.20
CA LYS A 376 7.60 22.16 3.47
C LYS A 376 7.82 21.32 2.21
N SER A 377 8.88 21.63 1.44
CA SER A 377 9.16 21.00 0.14
C SER A 377 9.38 19.49 0.24
N VAL A 378 9.91 19.00 1.37
CA VAL A 378 10.16 17.59 1.62
C VAL A 378 8.98 16.92 2.29
N LEU A 379 8.36 17.59 3.27
CA LEU A 379 7.27 17.01 4.05
C LEU A 379 5.98 16.84 3.24
N GLU A 380 5.75 17.66 2.20
CA GLU A 380 4.62 17.51 1.26
C GLU A 380 4.66 16.17 0.50
N HIS A 381 5.83 15.59 0.28
CA HIS A 381 5.97 14.26 -0.32
C HIS A 381 5.56 13.12 0.62
N ILE A 382 5.55 13.37 1.92
CA ILE A 382 5.15 12.39 2.95
C ILE A 382 3.67 12.55 3.28
N HIS A 383 3.17 13.78 3.36
CA HIS A 383 1.79 14.06 3.69
C HIS A 383 1.32 15.36 3.03
N PRO A 384 0.13 15.39 2.41
CA PRO A 384 -0.39 16.56 1.71
C PRO A 384 -0.62 17.79 2.61
N ARG A 385 -0.64 17.58 3.94
CA ARG A 385 -0.79 18.64 4.95
C ARG A 385 0.37 18.56 5.95
N PRO A 386 1.57 19.08 5.65
CA PRO A 386 2.75 18.99 6.52
C PRO A 386 2.56 19.49 7.95
N PRO A 387 1.78 20.55 8.23
CA PRO A 387 1.52 20.98 9.61
C PRO A 387 0.90 19.89 10.50
N GLN A 388 0.10 18.98 9.92
CA GLN A 388 -0.47 17.85 10.66
C GLN A 388 0.59 16.81 11.08
N ILE A 389 1.71 16.70 10.33
CA ILE A 389 2.83 15.87 10.76
C ILE A 389 3.50 16.52 11.98
N MET A 390 3.79 17.82 11.86
CA MET A 390 4.49 18.55 12.94
C MET A 390 3.72 18.53 14.25
N SER A 391 2.38 18.59 14.22
CA SER A 391 1.56 18.55 15.43
C SER A 391 1.63 17.23 16.21
N VAL A 392 2.14 16.15 15.60
CA VAL A 392 2.27 14.84 16.26
C VAL A 392 3.72 14.47 16.60
N VAL A 393 4.69 15.29 16.19
CA VAL A 393 6.13 15.02 16.37
C VAL A 393 6.49 14.88 17.85
N ASP A 394 6.01 15.79 18.69
CA ASP A 394 6.35 15.77 20.13
C ASP A 394 5.79 14.53 20.81
N THR A 395 4.55 14.13 20.49
CA THR A 395 3.96 12.87 20.97
C THR A 395 4.78 11.65 20.55
N LEU A 396 5.24 11.60 19.28
CA LEU A 396 6.05 10.49 18.79
C LEU A 396 7.41 10.43 19.49
N ARG A 397 8.01 11.58 19.75
CA ARG A 397 9.31 11.69 20.46
C ARG A 397 9.18 11.26 21.90
N GLU A 398 8.17 11.78 22.63
CA GLU A 398 7.92 11.47 24.04
C GLU A 398 7.71 9.95 24.26
N HIS A 399 6.98 9.30 23.37
CA HIS A 399 6.69 7.86 23.44
C HIS A 399 7.71 7.00 22.70
N ARG A 400 8.76 7.58 22.13
CA ARG A 400 9.81 6.88 21.34
C ARG A 400 9.23 5.98 20.26
N LEU A 401 8.30 6.52 19.47
CA LEU A 401 7.61 5.79 18.41
C LEU A 401 8.15 6.13 17.01
N SER A 402 8.06 5.16 16.09
CA SER A 402 8.46 5.30 14.68
C SER A 402 9.92 5.75 14.56
N LEU A 403 10.21 6.78 13.78
CA LEU A 403 11.57 7.30 13.58
C LEU A 403 12.25 7.76 14.90
N PHE A 404 11.48 8.13 15.93
CA PHE A 404 11.99 8.51 17.23
C PHE A 404 12.35 7.31 18.14
N SER A 405 12.14 6.08 17.68
CA SER A 405 12.65 4.87 18.34
C SER A 405 14.08 4.51 17.89
N MET A 406 14.62 5.20 16.88
CA MET A 406 15.99 5.01 16.40
C MET A 406 17.00 5.61 17.40
N GLU A 407 18.15 4.96 17.59
CA GLU A 407 19.22 5.42 18.49
C GLU A 407 19.68 6.85 18.19
N ILE A 408 19.76 7.23 16.91
CA ILE A 408 20.15 8.58 16.51
C ILE A 408 19.19 9.67 17.03
N ALA A 409 17.94 9.33 17.28
CA ALA A 409 16.97 10.27 17.84
C ALA A 409 17.31 10.67 19.27
N ASP A 410 17.89 9.75 20.04
CA ASP A 410 18.30 9.97 21.44
C ASP A 410 19.53 10.90 21.55
N LEU A 411 20.31 11.00 20.48
CA LEU A 411 21.50 11.86 20.45
C LEU A 411 21.16 13.36 20.30
N ILE A 412 19.98 13.68 19.72
CA ILE A 412 19.59 15.07 19.47
C ILE A 412 19.43 15.85 20.80
N GLY A 413 20.16 16.97 20.90
CA GLY A 413 20.18 17.82 22.09
C GLY A 413 21.21 17.41 23.13
N GLN A 414 21.87 16.24 22.99
CA GLN A 414 22.90 15.78 23.91
C GLN A 414 24.28 16.37 23.57
N SER A 415 25.17 16.34 24.56
CA SER A 415 26.58 16.71 24.37
C SER A 415 27.31 15.64 23.54
N LEU A 416 28.04 16.07 22.52
CA LEU A 416 28.84 15.17 21.69
C LEU A 416 29.81 14.32 22.53
N GLU A 417 30.56 14.97 23.41
CA GLU A 417 31.64 14.32 24.20
C GLU A 417 31.10 13.34 25.24
N GLN A 418 29.87 13.56 25.73
CA GLN A 418 29.24 12.66 26.70
C GLN A 418 28.57 11.46 26.04
N SER A 419 28.16 11.58 24.77
CA SER A 419 27.36 10.57 24.08
C SER A 419 28.18 9.68 23.15
N LEU A 420 29.30 10.18 22.63
CA LEU A 420 30.06 9.50 21.58
C LEU A 420 31.57 9.66 21.80
N SER A 421 32.35 8.63 21.50
CA SER A 421 33.81 8.72 21.45
C SER A 421 34.23 9.47 20.18
N ILE A 422 35.12 10.45 20.32
CA ILE A 422 35.68 11.19 19.19
C ILE A 422 36.89 10.44 18.65
N THR A 423 36.88 10.13 17.36
CA THR A 423 37.97 9.40 16.70
C THR A 423 38.86 10.33 15.89
N PRO A 424 40.14 9.91 15.60
CA PRO A 424 41.02 10.63 14.72
C PRO A 424 40.43 10.88 13.33
N ARG A 425 40.80 11.99 12.72
CA ARG A 425 40.27 12.41 11.40
C ARG A 425 40.65 11.53 10.22
N ASP A 426 41.68 10.72 10.37
CA ASP A 426 42.13 9.79 9.35
C ASP A 426 41.21 8.57 9.20
N GLN A 427 40.37 8.30 10.17
CA GLN A 427 39.38 7.21 10.14
C GLN A 427 38.15 7.53 9.27
N CYS A 428 37.95 8.77 8.86
CA CYS A 428 36.89 9.15 7.93
C CYS A 428 37.40 10.14 6.88
N ALA A 429 36.60 10.32 5.83
CA ALA A 429 36.76 11.38 4.87
C ALA A 429 35.38 11.99 4.56
N GLY A 430 35.35 13.30 4.36
CA GLY A 430 34.08 13.96 4.01
C GLY A 430 34.14 15.47 4.08
N HIS A 431 33.12 16.11 3.54
CA HIS A 431 33.04 17.56 3.45
C HIS A 431 31.58 18.05 3.48
N ILE A 432 31.37 19.26 4.02
CA ILE A 432 30.12 20.02 3.86
C ILE A 432 30.24 20.81 2.56
N ASP A 433 29.47 20.43 1.53
CA ASP A 433 29.55 21.09 0.23
C ASP A 433 28.62 22.30 0.13
N GLN A 434 27.44 22.22 0.72
CA GLN A 434 26.41 23.25 0.57
C GLN A 434 25.55 23.37 1.85
N VAL A 435 25.22 24.61 2.15
CA VAL A 435 24.23 24.95 3.20
C VAL A 435 23.19 25.86 2.58
N THR A 436 21.92 25.62 2.90
CA THR A 436 20.78 26.35 2.32
C THR A 436 19.81 26.71 3.44
N ASP A 437 19.52 27.98 3.60
CA ASP A 437 18.47 28.47 4.50
C ASP A 437 17.09 28.09 3.99
N LEU A 438 16.17 27.86 4.89
CA LEU A 438 14.80 27.46 4.58
C LEU A 438 13.84 28.65 4.76
N ALA A 439 13.11 28.99 3.70
CA ALA A 439 12.07 30.02 3.77
C ALA A 439 10.93 29.63 4.76
N SER A 440 10.72 28.34 4.96
CA SER A 440 9.66 27.79 5.83
C SER A 440 10.05 27.68 7.31
N ASP A 441 11.35 27.79 7.65
CA ASP A 441 11.84 27.69 9.03
C ASP A 441 13.08 28.60 9.25
N ARG A 442 12.89 29.70 9.96
CA ARG A 442 13.96 30.71 10.16
C ARG A 442 15.18 30.19 10.93
N ASN A 443 15.01 29.17 11.78
CA ASN A 443 16.09 28.58 12.59
C ASN A 443 16.60 27.27 12.02
N GLY A 444 15.92 26.72 11.01
CA GLY A 444 16.27 25.51 10.31
C GLY A 444 17.04 25.78 9.03
N PHE A 445 17.96 24.91 8.69
CA PHE A 445 18.66 24.94 7.40
C PHE A 445 18.99 23.53 6.94
N ARG A 446 19.20 23.40 5.64
CA ARG A 446 19.54 22.15 4.97
C ARG A 446 21.05 22.14 4.68
N LEU A 447 21.70 21.01 4.95
CA LEU A 447 23.10 20.77 4.62
C LEU A 447 23.22 19.62 3.65
N ARG A 448 24.22 19.69 2.77
CA ARG A 448 24.61 18.64 1.85
C ARG A 448 26.10 18.45 1.87
N GLY A 449 26.53 17.23 1.63
CA GLY A 449 27.94 16.90 1.58
C GLY A 449 28.15 15.43 1.23
N TRP A 450 29.30 14.92 1.59
CA TRP A 450 29.66 13.53 1.44
C TRP A 450 30.47 13.05 2.64
N ALA A 451 30.41 11.75 2.94
CA ALA A 451 31.14 11.13 4.04
C ALA A 451 31.43 9.66 3.77
N ILE A 452 32.63 9.24 4.16
CA ILE A 452 33.15 7.88 4.02
C ILE A 452 33.71 7.44 5.37
N ASP A 453 33.36 6.25 5.80
CA ASP A 453 34.00 5.49 6.86
C ASP A 453 35.20 4.74 6.23
N ARG A 454 36.41 5.23 6.47
CA ARG A 454 37.64 4.63 5.94
C ARG A 454 38.02 3.31 6.63
N THR A 455 37.46 3.06 7.81
CA THR A 455 37.73 1.82 8.56
C THR A 455 37.03 0.61 7.93
N ARG A 456 35.97 0.86 7.16
CA ARG A 456 35.14 -0.15 6.50
C ARG A 456 35.04 0.00 4.98
N ASP A 457 35.73 1.00 4.39
CA ASP A 457 35.66 1.34 2.97
C ASP A 457 34.22 1.45 2.43
N LYS A 458 33.35 2.16 3.18
CA LYS A 458 31.96 2.35 2.83
C LYS A 458 31.49 3.77 3.11
N PRO A 459 30.33 4.22 2.54
CA PRO A 459 29.70 5.46 3.00
C PRO A 459 29.45 5.43 4.51
N ALA A 460 29.67 6.53 5.19
CA ALA A 460 29.17 6.70 6.55
C ALA A 460 27.63 6.82 6.49
N ASP A 461 26.91 5.92 7.15
CA ASP A 461 25.47 5.84 7.00
C ASP A 461 24.74 7.05 7.59
N GLN A 462 25.27 7.60 8.70
CA GLN A 462 24.67 8.68 9.46
C GLN A 462 25.69 9.78 9.74
N ILE A 463 25.23 11.01 9.71
CA ILE A 463 26.01 12.20 10.04
C ILE A 463 25.25 13.00 11.08
N ILE A 464 25.96 13.56 12.05
CA ILE A 464 25.41 14.48 13.04
C ILE A 464 25.97 15.87 12.85
N PHE A 465 25.16 16.87 13.16
CA PHE A 465 25.57 18.27 13.13
C PHE A 465 25.70 18.79 14.56
N VAL A 466 26.88 19.31 14.87
CA VAL A 466 27.23 19.77 16.21
C VAL A 466 27.43 21.27 16.20
N SER A 467 26.87 21.94 17.19
CA SER A 467 27.02 23.37 17.43
C SER A 467 27.08 23.60 18.95
N GLU A 468 28.08 24.37 19.39
CA GLU A 468 28.32 24.66 20.81
C GLU A 468 28.41 23.38 21.67
N GLY A 469 29.06 22.33 21.13
CA GLY A 469 29.21 21.04 21.79
C GLY A 469 27.95 20.16 21.83
N LEU A 470 26.81 20.64 21.37
CA LEU A 470 25.54 19.92 21.36
C LEU A 470 25.17 19.43 19.96
N ILE A 471 24.57 18.23 19.87
CA ILE A 471 24.07 17.65 18.64
C ILE A 471 22.75 18.34 18.28
N ARG A 472 22.73 19.07 17.16
CA ARG A 472 21.63 19.95 16.73
C ARG A 472 20.92 19.47 15.46
N GLY A 473 21.34 18.35 14.89
CA GLY A 473 20.73 17.83 13.69
C GLY A 473 21.39 16.58 13.17
N VAL A 474 20.78 16.01 12.14
CA VAL A 474 21.21 14.74 11.53
C VAL A 474 21.12 14.77 10.01
N ALA A 475 21.91 13.91 9.38
CA ALA A 475 21.83 13.59 7.96
C ALA A 475 21.95 12.08 7.73
N PHE A 476 21.47 11.63 6.58
CA PHE A 476 21.58 10.25 6.12
C PHE A 476 22.26 10.21 4.76
N SER A 477 23.17 9.25 4.58
CA SER A 477 23.83 9.01 3.30
C SER A 477 22.92 8.25 2.32
N GLY A 478 23.26 8.34 1.05
CA GLY A 478 22.56 7.61 0.00
C GLY A 478 22.51 8.31 -1.36
N VAL A 479 23.00 9.53 -1.45
CA VAL A 479 23.10 10.28 -2.70
C VAL A 479 24.33 9.80 -3.49
N GLU A 480 24.15 9.52 -4.77
CA GLU A 480 25.29 9.15 -5.63
C GLU A 480 26.25 10.32 -5.83
N ARG A 481 27.54 10.03 -5.70
CA ARG A 481 28.65 10.99 -5.83
C ARG A 481 29.73 10.43 -6.77
N LYS A 482 29.49 10.57 -8.05
CA LYS A 482 30.44 10.12 -9.09
C LYS A 482 31.83 10.81 -9.01
N ASP A 483 31.85 12.02 -8.50
CA ASP A 483 33.07 12.78 -8.24
C ASP A 483 33.89 12.16 -7.09
N VAL A 484 33.24 11.76 -6.01
CA VAL A 484 33.86 11.09 -4.87
C VAL A 484 34.29 9.66 -5.24
N GLU A 485 33.45 8.92 -6.00
CA GLU A 485 33.74 7.56 -6.47
C GLU A 485 35.04 7.50 -7.30
N LYS A 486 35.39 8.56 -8.03
CA LYS A 486 36.67 8.65 -8.77
C LYS A 486 37.90 8.58 -7.85
N HIS A 487 37.80 9.09 -6.63
CA HIS A 487 38.88 9.11 -5.65
C HIS A 487 38.80 7.94 -4.67
N TYR A 488 37.61 7.38 -4.49
CA TYR A 488 37.30 6.23 -3.62
C TYR A 488 36.51 5.18 -4.42
N PRO A 489 37.20 4.35 -5.25
CA PRO A 489 36.56 3.40 -6.15
C PRO A 489 35.62 2.44 -5.40
N GLY A 490 34.41 2.25 -5.93
CA GLY A 490 33.41 1.35 -5.34
C GLY A 490 32.48 2.02 -4.33
N ILE A 491 32.76 3.22 -3.84
CA ILE A 491 31.93 3.95 -2.86
C ILE A 491 30.98 4.92 -3.58
N LYS A 492 29.86 4.40 -4.09
CA LYS A 492 28.94 5.15 -4.97
C LYS A 492 28.02 6.15 -4.25
N ARG A 493 27.48 5.79 -3.09
CA ARG A 493 26.39 6.50 -2.42
C ARG A 493 26.87 7.24 -1.16
N SER A 494 28.03 7.89 -1.25
CA SER A 494 28.66 8.63 -0.14
C SER A 494 28.06 10.01 0.13
N GLY A 495 27.25 10.54 -0.79
CA GLY A 495 26.59 11.82 -0.59
C GLY A 495 25.48 11.73 0.45
N TRP A 496 25.37 12.77 1.26
CA TRP A 496 24.35 12.92 2.28
C TRP A 496 23.62 14.26 2.19
N PHE A 497 22.44 14.30 2.75
CA PHE A 497 21.75 15.54 3.06
C PHE A 497 21.03 15.39 4.40
N GLY A 498 20.92 16.50 5.09
CA GLY A 498 20.31 16.56 6.42
C GLY A 498 19.93 17.95 6.81
N TYR A 499 19.55 18.08 8.07
CA TYR A 499 19.04 19.32 8.63
C TYR A 499 19.65 19.58 9.99
N ALA A 500 19.83 20.86 10.31
CA ALA A 500 20.18 21.30 11.65
C ALA A 500 19.37 22.53 12.04
N ARG A 501 19.15 22.69 13.35
CA ARG A 501 18.47 23.83 13.93
C ARG A 501 19.38 24.56 14.89
N VAL A 502 19.85 25.73 14.48
CA VAL A 502 20.71 26.61 15.28
C VAL A 502 20.38 28.07 15.05
N ASN A 503 20.73 28.91 16.02
CA ASN A 503 20.57 30.35 15.92
C ASN A 503 21.58 30.97 14.93
N PRO A 504 21.28 32.12 14.33
CA PRO A 504 22.22 32.87 13.49
C PRO A 504 23.50 33.24 14.26
N GLY A 505 24.63 33.26 13.57
CA GLY A 505 25.93 33.58 14.15
C GLY A 505 26.72 32.41 14.72
N VAL A 506 26.10 31.23 14.83
CA VAL A 506 26.72 30.05 15.46
C VAL A 506 27.38 29.14 14.41
N THR A 507 28.52 28.54 14.76
CA THR A 507 29.27 27.62 13.87
C THR A 507 28.74 26.20 14.01
N VAL A 508 28.52 25.55 12.87
CA VAL A 508 28.11 24.14 12.75
C VAL A 508 29.25 23.31 12.17
N GLN A 509 29.48 22.16 12.77
CA GLN A 509 30.41 21.12 12.34
C GLN A 509 29.67 19.83 12.05
N ALA A 510 30.12 19.07 11.06
CA ALA A 510 29.56 17.75 10.73
C ALA A 510 30.50 16.65 11.20
N TYR A 511 29.94 15.62 11.78
CA TYR A 511 30.68 14.41 12.20
C TYR A 511 30.02 13.20 11.54
N ALA A 512 30.81 12.34 10.93
CA ALA A 512 30.37 11.02 10.48
C ALA A 512 30.28 10.06 11.65
N LEU A 513 29.19 9.33 11.77
CA LEU A 513 29.10 8.22 12.72
C LEU A 513 29.75 6.98 12.11
N ILE A 514 30.70 6.39 12.83
CA ILE A 514 31.47 5.20 12.45
C ILE A 514 31.45 4.18 13.59
N HIS A 515 32.01 2.99 13.39
CA HIS A 515 32.00 1.90 14.38
C HIS A 515 30.60 1.60 14.94
N ASP A 516 29.66 1.30 14.02
CA ASP A 516 28.25 1.04 14.36
C ASP A 516 27.58 2.18 15.15
N ASN A 517 27.90 3.43 14.76
CA ASN A 517 27.39 4.66 15.35
C ASN A 517 27.84 4.95 16.80
N GLN A 518 28.88 4.28 17.29
CA GLN A 518 29.42 4.51 18.63
C GLN A 518 30.48 5.61 18.68
N SER A 519 30.99 6.01 17.54
CA SER A 519 32.07 6.99 17.45
C SER A 519 31.78 8.08 16.42
N ALA A 520 32.24 9.27 16.69
CA ALA A 520 32.09 10.46 15.85
C ALA A 520 33.44 10.89 15.26
N CYS A 521 33.52 10.97 13.95
CA CYS A 521 34.70 11.42 13.21
C CYS A 521 34.42 12.76 12.52
N LEU A 522 35.23 13.80 12.83
CA LEU A 522 35.02 15.15 12.32
C LEU A 522 35.30 15.24 10.82
N LEU A 523 34.31 15.70 10.06
CA LEU A 523 34.41 15.98 8.63
C LEU A 523 35.02 17.35 8.35
N ASN A 524 35.51 17.56 7.11
CA ASN A 524 35.99 18.84 6.68
C ASN A 524 34.84 19.83 6.40
N GLY A 525 35.17 21.12 6.50
CA GLY A 525 34.18 22.19 6.37
C GLY A 525 33.59 22.62 7.70
N ARG A 526 33.48 23.93 7.88
CA ARG A 526 32.76 24.56 8.98
C ARG A 526 31.84 25.60 8.38
N TYR A 527 30.63 25.66 8.85
CA TYR A 527 29.69 26.67 8.41
C TYR A 527 29.32 27.58 9.58
N ARG A 528 29.48 28.88 9.36
CA ARG A 528 28.99 29.90 10.29
C ARG A 528 27.71 30.46 9.70
N ARG A 529 26.64 30.30 10.41
CA ARG A 529 25.33 30.77 9.95
C ARG A 529 25.24 32.29 10.03
#